data_5c874997a7570403c43312041841ba90
#
_entry.id   5c874997a7570403c43312041841ba90
#
_cell.length_a   1.000
_cell.length_b   1.000
_cell.length_c   1.000
_cell.angle_alpha   90.00
_cell.angle_beta   90.00
_cell.angle_gamma   90.00
#
_symmetry.space_group_name_H-M   'P 1'
#
loop_
_entity.id
_entity.type
_entity.pdbx_description
1 polymer ?
#
loop_
_entity_poly.entity_id
_entity_poly.type
_entity_poly.pdbx_seq_one_letter_code
_entity_poly.pdbx_strand_id
1 'polypeptide(L)'
;FWTFGCINCQHILPDLERLEEEFAEELVIIGVHSAKFEGEKLNNTIRKAILKFGIKHPVVNDADYSIWNQYAVKAWPTLVLIDPHGKIVFTKSGEGVYRSFQPQIAELVQKHQKNINKKPLALRLEQESSNGPLRFPSKMIYDGKEFFYIADSGNHRILKVGKVGNIVETIGIGRKGFENGSFAEASFAEPQGLALHGDLLYIADTKNNALRVADLQQRRVSTVAGDGKTHYYKAEQAWDEPVQPNSPWDLLLHQGVLYIANAGNHQILRMDLATQKIYRFAGSGREALQNGSLREAAFNQPSGLTAFGDKLFVADPEASAIRQIDLRKGEVSTLIGKGLFDFGDRDGTAEQVLLQHALGIHYYEGSLYIADTYNHKIKKFDLEKQRVSTLVAGFLDEPNDMLLLDGVLWISDTHHHQILKIDLKSSEKQVWLPAKAL
;
A
#
# COMPACT_ATOMS: atom_id res chain seq x y z
N PHE A 1 0.70 -2.08 -19.67
CA PHE A 1 1.36 -0.86 -19.21
C PHE A 1 0.95 -0.60 -17.76
N TRP A 2 1.90 -0.49 -16.87
CA TRP A 2 1.68 -0.38 -15.43
C TRP A 2 2.81 0.35 -14.73
N THR A 3 2.58 0.73 -13.47
CA THR A 3 3.61 1.14 -12.52
C THR A 3 3.30 0.54 -11.15
N PHE A 4 4.30 0.19 -10.37
CA PHE A 4 4.08 -0.60 -9.15
C PHE A 4 3.49 0.21 -7.99
N GLY A 5 3.62 1.54 -7.97
CA GLY A 5 2.98 2.41 -6.97
C GLY A 5 1.45 2.55 -7.14
N CYS A 6 0.95 2.37 -8.35
CA CYS A 6 -0.47 2.57 -8.67
C CYS A 6 -1.36 1.45 -8.13
N ILE A 7 -2.31 1.74 -7.23
CA ILE A 7 -3.23 0.75 -6.66
C ILE A 7 -4.09 0.08 -7.73
N ASN A 8 -4.56 0.83 -8.73
CA ASN A 8 -5.37 0.29 -9.83
C ASN A 8 -4.58 -0.75 -10.66
N CYS A 9 -3.25 -0.55 -10.81
CA CYS A 9 -2.37 -1.54 -11.43
C CYS A 9 -2.22 -2.80 -10.57
N GLN A 10 -2.17 -2.63 -9.25
CA GLN A 10 -2.11 -3.77 -8.33
C GLN A 10 -3.42 -4.56 -8.30
N HIS A 11 -4.57 -3.90 -8.47
CA HIS A 11 -5.90 -4.54 -8.51
C HIS A 11 -6.07 -5.47 -9.71
N ILE A 12 -5.41 -5.23 -10.82
CA ILE A 12 -5.54 -6.09 -12.01
C ILE A 12 -4.63 -7.32 -11.98
N LEU A 13 -3.65 -7.41 -11.08
CA LEU A 13 -2.72 -8.54 -11.03
C LEU A 13 -3.41 -9.90 -10.83
N PRO A 14 -4.44 -10.06 -9.95
CA PRO A 14 -5.18 -11.31 -9.86
C PRO A 14 -5.94 -11.67 -11.14
N ASP A 15 -6.46 -10.68 -11.87
CA ASP A 15 -7.12 -10.90 -13.17
C ASP A 15 -6.11 -11.40 -14.21
N LEU A 16 -4.89 -10.83 -14.22
CA LEU A 16 -3.82 -11.28 -15.11
C LEU A 16 -3.37 -12.70 -14.76
N GLU A 17 -3.14 -13.01 -13.49
CA GLU A 17 -2.78 -14.36 -13.04
C GLU A 17 -3.81 -15.38 -13.48
N ARG A 18 -5.11 -15.07 -13.34
CA ARG A 18 -6.19 -15.92 -13.80
C ARG A 18 -6.18 -16.14 -15.32
N LEU A 19 -5.90 -15.09 -16.11
CA LEU A 19 -5.77 -15.22 -17.57
C LEU A 19 -4.55 -16.07 -17.96
N GLU A 20 -3.42 -15.91 -17.27
CA GLU A 20 -2.21 -16.72 -17.47
C GLU A 20 -2.46 -18.21 -17.17
N GLU A 21 -3.24 -18.52 -16.13
CA GLU A 21 -3.61 -19.89 -15.77
C GLU A 21 -4.57 -20.51 -16.77
N GLU A 22 -5.62 -19.76 -17.19
CA GLU A 22 -6.64 -20.25 -18.12
C GLU A 22 -6.10 -20.47 -19.53
N PHE A 23 -5.17 -19.62 -20.00
CA PHE A 23 -4.60 -19.68 -21.35
C PHE A 23 -3.09 -19.95 -21.32
N ALA A 24 -2.65 -20.85 -20.43
CA ALA A 24 -1.23 -21.07 -20.15
C ALA A 24 -0.38 -21.49 -21.37
N GLU A 25 -1.01 -22.12 -22.37
CA GLU A 25 -0.32 -22.57 -23.60
C GLU A 25 -0.43 -21.58 -24.76
N GLU A 26 -1.37 -20.62 -24.69
CA GLU A 26 -1.73 -19.75 -25.81
C GLU A 26 -1.40 -18.27 -25.56
N LEU A 27 -1.42 -17.84 -24.31
CA LEU A 27 -1.26 -16.43 -23.92
C LEU A 27 0.14 -16.17 -23.38
N VAL A 28 0.74 -15.08 -23.82
CA VAL A 28 1.92 -14.49 -23.19
C VAL A 28 1.57 -13.09 -22.74
N ILE A 29 1.69 -12.84 -21.44
CA ILE A 29 1.60 -11.48 -20.89
C ILE A 29 3.02 -10.89 -20.83
N ILE A 30 3.15 -9.61 -21.16
CA ILE A 30 4.37 -8.84 -21.00
C ILE A 30 4.01 -7.56 -20.24
N GLY A 31 4.56 -7.40 -19.05
CA GLY A 31 4.43 -6.19 -18.28
C GLY A 31 5.33 -5.09 -18.84
N VAL A 32 4.78 -3.97 -19.26
CA VAL A 32 5.55 -2.78 -19.62
C VAL A 32 5.46 -1.81 -18.45
N HIS A 33 6.55 -1.68 -17.71
CA HIS A 33 6.63 -0.81 -16.54
C HIS A 33 7.05 0.59 -16.98
N SER A 34 6.09 1.50 -17.09
CA SER A 34 6.32 2.91 -17.44
C SER A 34 6.15 3.74 -16.16
N ALA A 35 7.26 4.13 -15.58
CA ALA A 35 7.34 4.70 -14.23
C ALA A 35 6.68 6.08 -14.11
N LYS A 36 5.85 6.31 -13.10
CA LYS A 36 5.35 7.65 -12.77
C LYS A 36 6.40 8.46 -12.02
N PHE A 37 7.04 7.85 -11.03
CA PHE A 37 8.01 8.48 -10.16
C PHE A 37 9.45 8.15 -10.54
N GLU A 38 10.40 9.02 -10.16
CA GLU A 38 11.83 8.79 -10.44
C GLU A 38 12.36 7.51 -9.77
N GLY A 39 11.93 7.24 -8.53
CA GLY A 39 12.30 6.02 -7.79
C GLY A 39 11.87 4.72 -8.49
N GLU A 40 10.80 4.77 -9.27
CA GLU A 40 10.28 3.61 -10.01
C GLU A 40 11.05 3.27 -11.28
N LYS A 41 11.96 4.13 -11.76
CA LYS A 41 12.71 3.93 -13.00
C LYS A 41 13.86 2.91 -12.87
N LEU A 42 14.24 2.58 -11.65
CA LEU A 42 15.41 1.74 -11.41
C LEU A 42 15.07 0.25 -11.55
N ASN A 43 15.88 -0.49 -12.32
CA ASN A 43 15.70 -1.93 -12.52
C ASN A 43 15.65 -2.73 -11.21
N ASN A 44 16.45 -2.35 -10.22
CA ASN A 44 16.46 -3.03 -8.93
C ASN A 44 15.14 -2.86 -8.18
N THR A 45 14.55 -1.67 -8.20
CA THR A 45 13.25 -1.37 -7.58
C THR A 45 12.13 -2.16 -8.26
N ILE A 46 12.15 -2.20 -9.61
CA ILE A 46 11.18 -3.00 -10.39
C ILE A 46 11.29 -4.49 -10.04
N ARG A 47 12.52 -5.05 -9.91
CA ARG A 47 12.71 -6.45 -9.49
C ARG A 47 12.13 -6.75 -8.13
N LYS A 48 12.32 -5.86 -7.17
CA LYS A 48 11.72 -5.98 -5.83
C LYS A 48 10.19 -5.94 -5.88
N ALA A 49 9.62 -5.08 -6.72
CA ALA A 49 8.18 -5.03 -6.94
C ALA A 49 7.64 -6.33 -7.59
N ILE A 50 8.34 -6.89 -8.57
CA ILE A 50 8.02 -8.19 -9.17
C ILE A 50 7.98 -9.29 -8.10
N LEU A 51 8.99 -9.33 -7.21
CA LEU A 51 9.07 -10.29 -6.10
C LEU A 51 7.94 -10.07 -5.07
N LYS A 52 7.69 -8.81 -4.71
CA LYS A 52 6.65 -8.43 -3.75
C LYS A 52 5.27 -8.86 -4.22
N PHE A 53 4.94 -8.62 -5.48
CA PHE A 53 3.63 -8.91 -6.06
C PHE A 53 3.52 -10.30 -6.67
N GLY A 54 4.60 -11.09 -6.68
CA GLY A 54 4.59 -12.45 -7.23
C GLY A 54 4.35 -12.51 -8.74
N ILE A 55 4.78 -11.50 -9.50
CA ILE A 55 4.60 -11.42 -10.96
C ILE A 55 5.43 -12.50 -11.64
N LYS A 56 4.79 -13.32 -12.48
CA LYS A 56 5.42 -14.47 -13.17
C LYS A 56 5.76 -14.19 -14.63
N HIS A 57 5.13 -13.21 -15.25
CA HIS A 57 5.39 -12.82 -16.63
C HIS A 57 6.61 -11.89 -16.76
N PRO A 58 7.24 -11.80 -17.95
CA PRO A 58 8.36 -10.89 -18.18
C PRO A 58 7.92 -9.44 -18.05
N VAL A 59 8.81 -8.62 -17.49
CA VAL A 59 8.62 -7.18 -17.33
C VAL A 59 9.72 -6.41 -18.03
N VAL A 60 9.32 -5.44 -18.85
CA VAL A 60 10.20 -4.50 -19.51
C VAL A 60 10.18 -3.17 -18.78
N ASN A 61 11.35 -2.59 -18.52
CA ASN A 61 11.48 -1.25 -17.98
C ASN A 61 11.39 -0.21 -19.10
N ASP A 62 10.30 0.53 -19.14
CA ASP A 62 10.01 1.60 -20.10
C ASP A 62 10.19 2.98 -19.43
N ALA A 63 11.34 3.18 -18.78
CA ALA A 63 11.66 4.37 -17.98
C ALA A 63 11.63 5.68 -18.78
N ASP A 64 11.85 5.63 -20.07
CA ASP A 64 11.86 6.75 -21.02
C ASP A 64 10.53 6.91 -21.79
N TYR A 65 9.53 6.07 -21.49
CA TYR A 65 8.22 6.06 -22.17
C TYR A 65 8.27 5.77 -23.68
N SER A 66 9.33 5.14 -24.17
CA SER A 66 9.47 4.84 -25.60
C SER A 66 8.39 3.88 -26.11
N ILE A 67 8.09 2.81 -25.35
CA ILE A 67 7.03 1.84 -25.68
C ILE A 67 5.65 2.45 -25.41
N TRP A 68 5.47 3.14 -24.30
CA TRP A 68 4.25 3.87 -23.94
C TRP A 68 3.78 4.78 -25.07
N ASN A 69 4.70 5.58 -25.63
CA ASN A 69 4.40 6.52 -26.70
C ASN A 69 4.06 5.82 -28.02
N GLN A 70 4.75 4.72 -28.37
CA GLN A 70 4.46 3.93 -29.58
C GLN A 70 3.05 3.33 -29.55
N TYR A 71 2.56 2.93 -28.36
CA TYR A 71 1.22 2.40 -28.16
C TYR A 71 0.18 3.47 -27.86
N ALA A 72 0.57 4.75 -27.85
CA ALA A 72 -0.31 5.89 -27.53
C ALA A 72 -1.06 5.74 -26.21
N VAL A 73 -0.44 5.14 -25.20
CA VAL A 73 -1.00 4.94 -23.86
C VAL A 73 -1.18 6.30 -23.16
N LYS A 74 -2.22 6.42 -22.34
CA LYS A 74 -2.54 7.69 -21.65
C LYS A 74 -2.87 7.53 -20.16
N ALA A 75 -2.97 6.30 -19.68
CA ALA A 75 -3.35 6.02 -18.28
C ALA A 75 -2.81 4.68 -17.80
N TRP A 76 -2.60 4.55 -16.49
CA TRP A 76 -2.29 3.29 -15.81
C TRP A 76 -3.55 2.74 -15.10
N PRO A 77 -3.78 1.43 -15.18
CA PRO A 77 -3.21 0.48 -16.12
C PRO A 77 -3.84 0.60 -17.52
N THR A 78 -3.09 0.26 -18.56
CA THR A 78 -3.63 0.04 -19.92
C THR A 78 -3.14 -1.30 -20.44
N LEU A 79 -4.06 -2.08 -21.00
CA LEU A 79 -3.78 -3.38 -21.60
C LEU A 79 -4.07 -3.34 -23.08
N VAL A 80 -3.21 -4.01 -23.85
CA VAL A 80 -3.31 -4.11 -25.31
C VAL A 80 -3.22 -5.57 -25.68
N LEU A 81 -4.25 -6.09 -26.36
CA LEU A 81 -4.27 -7.44 -26.91
C LEU A 81 -3.79 -7.44 -28.34
N ILE A 82 -2.82 -8.30 -28.62
CA ILE A 82 -2.16 -8.42 -29.92
C ILE A 82 -2.41 -9.84 -30.45
N ASP A 83 -2.81 -9.96 -31.71
CA ASP A 83 -3.03 -11.26 -32.34
C ASP A 83 -1.68 -11.91 -32.78
N PRO A 84 -1.68 -13.21 -33.20
CA PRO A 84 -0.46 -13.89 -33.64
C PRO A 84 0.22 -13.27 -34.89
N HIS A 85 -0.43 -12.34 -35.57
CA HIS A 85 0.13 -11.60 -36.71
C HIS A 85 0.74 -10.25 -36.31
N GLY A 86 0.78 -9.93 -34.99
CA GLY A 86 1.31 -8.68 -34.46
C GLY A 86 0.35 -7.49 -34.57
N LYS A 87 -0.94 -7.72 -34.78
CA LYS A 87 -1.95 -6.64 -34.89
C LYS A 87 -2.65 -6.43 -33.56
N ILE A 88 -2.78 -5.16 -33.15
CA ILE A 88 -3.61 -4.77 -32.01
C ILE A 88 -5.08 -5.05 -32.34
N VAL A 89 -5.75 -5.85 -31.52
CA VAL A 89 -7.15 -6.25 -31.70
C VAL A 89 -8.07 -5.72 -30.62
N PHE A 90 -7.53 -5.42 -29.43
CA PHE A 90 -8.30 -4.85 -28.34
C PHE A 90 -7.41 -4.03 -27.43
N THR A 91 -7.94 -2.91 -26.90
CA THR A 91 -7.25 -2.05 -25.93
C THR A 91 -8.24 -1.61 -24.87
N LYS A 92 -7.82 -1.63 -23.62
CA LYS A 92 -8.61 -1.14 -22.49
C LYS A 92 -7.71 -0.53 -21.42
N SER A 93 -8.12 0.62 -20.90
CA SER A 93 -7.54 1.22 -19.70
C SER A 93 -8.43 0.95 -18.48
N GLY A 94 -7.81 0.93 -17.30
CA GLY A 94 -8.49 0.71 -16.01
C GLY A 94 -8.70 -0.76 -15.68
N GLU A 95 -9.51 -1.01 -14.69
CA GLU A 95 -9.74 -2.30 -14.05
C GLU A 95 -10.80 -3.19 -14.74
N GLY A 96 -11.10 -4.37 -14.15
CA GLY A 96 -12.07 -5.35 -14.71
C GLY A 96 -11.50 -6.05 -15.95
N VAL A 97 -10.25 -6.41 -15.87
CA VAL A 97 -9.44 -6.96 -16.97
C VAL A 97 -9.95 -8.34 -17.39
N TYR A 98 -10.08 -9.27 -16.44
CA TYR A 98 -10.50 -10.63 -16.76
C TYR A 98 -11.81 -10.65 -17.55
N ARG A 99 -12.84 -9.97 -17.08
CA ARG A 99 -14.15 -9.92 -17.72
C ARG A 99 -14.10 -9.37 -19.15
N SER A 100 -13.19 -8.45 -19.43
CA SER A 100 -13.09 -7.78 -20.73
C SER A 100 -12.20 -8.54 -21.72
N PHE A 101 -11.11 -9.14 -21.24
CA PHE A 101 -10.10 -9.78 -22.11
C PHE A 101 -10.36 -11.26 -22.34
N GLN A 102 -10.88 -11.98 -21.36
CA GLN A 102 -11.13 -13.42 -21.47
C GLN A 102 -11.92 -13.81 -22.74
N PRO A 103 -13.07 -13.18 -23.06
CA PRO A 103 -13.82 -13.53 -24.28
C PRO A 103 -13.03 -13.23 -25.57
N GLN A 104 -12.26 -12.13 -25.59
CA GLN A 104 -11.46 -11.73 -26.75
C GLN A 104 -10.30 -12.72 -26.99
N ILE A 105 -9.65 -13.15 -25.90
CA ILE A 105 -8.57 -14.13 -25.97
C ILE A 105 -9.11 -15.48 -26.44
N ALA A 106 -10.24 -15.95 -25.89
CA ALA A 106 -10.87 -17.20 -26.29
C ALA A 106 -11.24 -17.22 -27.77
N GLU A 107 -11.80 -16.12 -28.30
CA GLU A 107 -12.08 -15.96 -29.73
C GLU A 107 -10.80 -16.04 -30.59
N LEU A 108 -9.73 -15.34 -30.19
CA LEU A 108 -8.45 -15.37 -30.90
C LEU A 108 -7.83 -16.77 -30.88
N VAL A 109 -7.85 -17.46 -29.76
CA VAL A 109 -7.37 -18.84 -29.61
C VAL A 109 -8.12 -19.76 -30.58
N GLN A 110 -9.44 -19.69 -30.63
CA GLN A 110 -10.24 -20.48 -31.56
C GLN A 110 -9.90 -20.14 -33.01
N LYS A 111 -9.78 -18.86 -33.36
CA LYS A 111 -9.53 -18.41 -34.73
C LYS A 111 -8.14 -18.78 -35.23
N HIS A 112 -7.14 -18.77 -34.35
CA HIS A 112 -5.74 -18.94 -34.69
C HIS A 112 -5.11 -20.28 -34.23
N GLN A 113 -5.91 -21.28 -33.87
CA GLN A 113 -5.47 -22.57 -33.29
C GLN A 113 -4.25 -23.20 -34.01
N LYS A 114 -4.19 -23.09 -35.34
CA LYS A 114 -3.12 -23.67 -36.15
C LYS A 114 -1.83 -22.86 -36.16
N ASN A 115 -1.88 -21.58 -35.75
CA ASN A 115 -0.78 -20.63 -35.84
C ASN A 115 -0.17 -20.28 -34.47
N ILE A 116 -0.81 -20.73 -33.37
CA ILE A 116 -0.31 -20.48 -32.02
C ILE A 116 0.82 -21.43 -31.71
N ASN A 117 1.96 -20.87 -31.32
CA ASN A 117 3.08 -21.65 -30.81
C ASN A 117 2.88 -21.97 -29.33
N LYS A 118 2.48 -23.20 -29.05
CA LYS A 118 2.21 -23.67 -27.67
C LYS A 118 3.46 -24.04 -26.87
N LYS A 119 4.66 -23.69 -27.31
CA LYS A 119 5.85 -23.92 -26.52
C LYS A 119 5.90 -22.90 -25.37
N PRO A 120 5.99 -23.36 -24.10
CA PRO A 120 6.16 -22.45 -22.99
C PRO A 120 7.39 -21.59 -23.15
N LEU A 121 7.32 -20.32 -22.78
CA LEU A 121 8.50 -19.49 -22.64
C LEU A 121 9.34 -20.02 -21.47
N ALA A 122 10.61 -20.31 -21.74
CA ALA A 122 11.55 -20.67 -20.68
C ALA A 122 11.90 -19.41 -19.86
N LEU A 123 11.00 -19.01 -18.97
CA LEU A 123 11.21 -17.85 -18.11
C LEU A 123 12.02 -18.25 -16.87
N ARG A 124 13.00 -17.44 -16.53
CA ARG A 124 13.71 -17.54 -15.26
C ARG A 124 13.06 -16.56 -14.29
N LEU A 125 12.32 -17.09 -13.32
CA LEU A 125 11.70 -16.29 -12.29
C LEU A 125 12.77 -15.66 -11.39
N GLU A 126 12.56 -14.40 -11.01
CA GLU A 126 13.35 -13.75 -9.97
C GLU A 126 13.17 -14.52 -8.64
N GLN A 127 14.24 -14.72 -7.93
CA GLN A 127 14.23 -15.38 -6.61
C GLN A 127 14.81 -14.44 -5.59
N GLU A 128 14.14 -14.36 -4.46
CA GLU A 128 14.61 -13.58 -3.33
C GLU A 128 15.58 -14.40 -2.48
N SER A 129 16.69 -13.79 -2.11
CA SER A 129 17.71 -14.41 -1.26
C SER A 129 17.53 -14.07 0.24
N SER A 130 16.39 -13.51 0.63
CA SER A 130 16.16 -13.12 2.02
C SER A 130 15.94 -14.34 2.93
N ASN A 131 16.89 -14.61 3.80
CA ASN A 131 16.83 -15.67 4.84
C ASN A 131 16.34 -15.12 6.20
N GLY A 132 15.85 -13.88 6.25
CA GLY A 132 15.38 -13.23 7.48
C GLY A 132 13.96 -13.63 7.89
N PRO A 133 13.57 -13.37 9.14
CA PRO A 133 12.21 -13.64 9.62
C PRO A 133 11.17 -12.68 9.04
N LEU A 134 11.57 -11.54 8.50
CA LEU A 134 10.69 -10.51 7.91
C LEU A 134 10.73 -10.52 6.39
N ARG A 135 9.58 -10.18 5.79
CA ARG A 135 9.46 -9.94 4.36
C ARG A 135 8.55 -8.77 4.09
N PHE A 136 9.08 -7.69 3.51
CA PHE A 136 8.37 -6.45 3.24
C PHE A 136 7.53 -5.95 4.44
N PRO A 137 8.15 -5.70 5.63
CA PRO A 137 7.41 -5.20 6.80
C PRO A 137 6.77 -3.83 6.47
N SER A 138 5.56 -3.62 6.99
CA SER A 138 4.77 -2.42 6.79
C SER A 138 4.55 -1.68 8.12
N LYS A 139 3.30 -1.51 8.55
CA LYS A 139 2.94 -0.80 9.78
C LYS A 139 3.48 -1.49 11.02
N MET A 140 3.92 -0.67 11.95
CA MET A 140 4.29 -1.10 13.30
C MET A 140 3.56 -0.24 14.34
N ILE A 141 3.00 -0.87 15.37
CA ILE A 141 2.42 -0.19 16.53
C ILE A 141 3.00 -0.73 17.82
N TYR A 142 2.94 0.07 18.90
CA TYR A 142 3.33 -0.30 20.25
C TYR A 142 2.11 -0.32 21.16
N ASP A 143 1.98 -1.32 22.03
CA ASP A 143 0.81 -1.49 22.93
C ASP A 143 0.81 -0.55 24.14
N GLY A 144 1.80 0.33 24.26
CA GLY A 144 1.98 1.24 25.39
C GLY A 144 2.58 0.56 26.63
N LYS A 145 2.91 -0.72 26.59
CA LYS A 145 3.41 -1.51 27.74
C LYS A 145 4.73 -2.23 27.43
N GLU A 146 4.67 -3.25 26.59
CA GLU A 146 5.80 -4.18 26.42
C GLU A 146 6.01 -4.61 24.97
N PHE A 147 4.95 -4.71 24.15
CA PHE A 147 5.00 -5.37 22.86
C PHE A 147 4.78 -4.44 21.67
N PHE A 148 5.48 -4.72 20.62
CA PHE A 148 5.21 -4.19 19.29
C PHE A 148 4.42 -5.22 18.48
N TYR A 149 3.51 -4.73 17.64
CA TYR A 149 2.86 -5.53 16.60
C TYR A 149 3.32 -5.02 15.25
N ILE A 150 3.78 -5.92 14.39
CA ILE A 150 4.37 -5.61 13.09
C ILE A 150 3.61 -6.35 12.01
N ALA A 151 3.12 -5.65 11.01
CA ALA A 151 2.60 -6.25 9.79
C ALA A 151 3.77 -6.74 8.94
N ASP A 152 4.03 -8.04 8.97
CA ASP A 152 5.00 -8.75 8.13
C ASP A 152 4.33 -9.11 6.80
N SER A 153 4.10 -8.08 5.99
CA SER A 153 3.16 -8.07 4.87
C SER A 153 3.47 -9.10 3.80
N GLY A 154 4.74 -9.23 3.42
CA GLY A 154 5.18 -10.21 2.42
C GLY A 154 5.15 -11.65 2.91
N ASN A 155 5.10 -11.87 4.23
CA ASN A 155 4.85 -13.17 4.85
C ASN A 155 3.39 -13.34 5.29
N HIS A 156 2.50 -12.44 4.90
CA HIS A 156 1.05 -12.56 5.14
C HIS A 156 0.66 -12.86 6.58
N ARG A 157 1.32 -12.19 7.55
CA ARG A 157 1.13 -12.44 9.00
C ARG A 157 1.40 -11.18 9.83
N ILE A 158 1.03 -11.22 11.11
CA ILE A 158 1.38 -10.20 12.09
C ILE A 158 2.31 -10.83 13.12
N LEU A 159 3.36 -10.11 13.50
CA LEU A 159 4.27 -10.51 14.55
C LEU A 159 4.05 -9.70 15.82
N LYS A 160 3.99 -10.35 16.97
CA LYS A 160 4.12 -9.74 18.29
C LYS A 160 5.57 -9.86 18.75
N VAL A 161 6.19 -8.72 19.04
CA VAL A 161 7.65 -8.63 19.25
C VAL A 161 7.92 -7.89 20.55
N GLY A 162 8.80 -8.42 21.40
CA GLY A 162 9.25 -7.78 22.63
C GLY A 162 10.25 -6.64 22.35
N LYS A 163 10.46 -5.75 23.32
CA LYS A 163 11.34 -4.56 23.20
C LYS A 163 12.79 -4.89 22.78
N VAL A 164 13.25 -6.11 23.02
CA VAL A 164 14.60 -6.54 22.63
C VAL A 164 14.65 -7.17 21.23
N GLY A 165 13.53 -7.20 20.47
CA GLY A 165 13.46 -7.74 19.12
C GLY A 165 13.17 -9.25 19.04
N ASN A 166 12.83 -9.90 20.15
CA ASN A 166 12.42 -11.30 20.15
C ASN A 166 10.97 -11.44 19.70
N ILE A 167 10.72 -12.32 18.73
CA ILE A 167 9.36 -12.67 18.30
C ILE A 167 8.72 -13.51 19.40
N VAL A 168 7.63 -13.00 20.00
CA VAL A 168 6.90 -13.66 21.09
C VAL A 168 5.76 -14.50 20.54
N GLU A 169 5.08 -14.02 19.49
CA GLU A 169 3.93 -14.67 18.91
C GLU A 169 3.75 -14.30 17.43
N THR A 170 3.19 -15.22 16.68
CA THR A 170 2.81 -15.02 15.28
C THR A 170 1.30 -15.18 15.16
N ILE A 171 0.64 -14.21 14.49
CA ILE A 171 -0.77 -14.24 14.16
C ILE A 171 -0.89 -14.48 12.66
N GLY A 172 -1.47 -15.62 12.26
CA GLY A 172 -1.57 -16.05 10.88
C GLY A 172 -0.51 -17.08 10.48
N ILE A 173 -0.88 -17.93 9.53
CA ILE A 173 -0.08 -19.10 9.10
C ILE A 173 1.11 -18.75 8.17
N GLY A 174 1.29 -17.46 7.82
CA GLY A 174 2.38 -17.04 6.95
C GLY A 174 2.20 -17.41 5.47
N ARG A 175 0.96 -17.63 5.02
CA ARG A 175 0.59 -17.88 3.62
C ARG A 175 -0.61 -17.01 3.22
N LYS A 176 -0.63 -16.56 1.97
CA LYS A 176 -1.74 -15.79 1.40
C LYS A 176 -3.05 -16.57 1.52
N GLY A 177 -4.08 -15.93 2.07
CA GLY A 177 -5.40 -16.51 2.24
C GLY A 177 -6.36 -15.55 2.95
N PHE A 178 -7.59 -16.01 3.23
CA PHE A 178 -8.66 -15.21 3.85
C PHE A 178 -9.39 -15.99 4.97
N GLU A 179 -8.69 -16.91 5.62
CA GLU A 179 -9.29 -17.77 6.63
C GLU A 179 -9.39 -17.07 7.98
N ASN A 180 -10.52 -17.26 8.66
CA ASN A 180 -10.71 -16.96 10.07
C ASN A 180 -10.30 -18.17 10.92
N GLY A 181 -10.05 -17.98 12.20
CA GLY A 181 -9.74 -19.10 13.11
C GLY A 181 -8.80 -18.70 14.23
N SER A 182 -8.14 -19.67 14.84
CA SER A 182 -7.05 -19.42 15.78
C SER A 182 -5.87 -18.73 15.09
N PHE A 183 -4.93 -18.17 15.86
CA PHE A 183 -3.72 -17.56 15.29
C PHE A 183 -2.90 -18.52 14.40
N ALA A 184 -3.00 -19.82 14.64
CA ALA A 184 -2.33 -20.86 13.87
C ALA A 184 -3.13 -21.36 12.65
N GLU A 185 -4.35 -20.87 12.45
CA GLU A 185 -5.24 -21.25 11.32
C GLU A 185 -5.54 -20.07 10.41
N ALA A 186 -5.63 -18.86 10.97
CA ALA A 186 -5.95 -17.66 10.23
C ALA A 186 -4.94 -17.36 9.13
N SER A 187 -5.40 -16.77 8.04
CA SER A 187 -4.56 -16.31 6.94
C SER A 187 -4.93 -14.89 6.52
N PHE A 188 -3.98 -14.20 5.94
CA PHE A 188 -4.09 -12.82 5.45
C PHE A 188 -3.53 -12.71 4.03
N ALA A 189 -3.76 -11.58 3.37
CA ALA A 189 -3.16 -11.23 2.10
C ALA A 189 -2.55 -9.83 2.15
N GLU A 190 -1.24 -9.74 2.34
CA GLU A 190 -0.48 -8.51 2.46
C GLU A 190 -1.10 -7.53 3.47
N PRO A 191 -1.22 -7.89 4.77
CA PRO A 191 -1.73 -6.98 5.78
C PRO A 191 -0.80 -5.76 5.90
N GLN A 192 -1.36 -4.55 5.93
CA GLN A 192 -0.58 -3.31 5.98
C GLN A 192 -0.76 -2.57 7.31
N GLY A 193 -1.94 -2.03 7.57
CA GLY A 193 -2.25 -1.17 8.71
C GLY A 193 -2.67 -1.94 9.96
N LEU A 194 -2.35 -1.38 11.13
CA LEU A 194 -2.68 -1.95 12.43
C LEU A 194 -3.21 -0.87 13.37
N ALA A 195 -4.22 -1.22 14.19
CA ALA A 195 -4.68 -0.38 15.29
C ALA A 195 -5.11 -1.25 16.49
N LEU A 196 -4.74 -0.86 17.69
CA LEU A 196 -5.07 -1.58 18.92
C LEU A 196 -6.15 -0.85 19.74
N HIS A 197 -7.19 -1.57 20.15
CA HIS A 197 -8.22 -1.11 21.08
C HIS A 197 -8.45 -2.15 22.18
N GLY A 198 -7.92 -1.91 23.37
CA GLY A 198 -7.91 -2.92 24.43
C GLY A 198 -7.14 -4.16 23.98
N ASP A 199 -7.83 -5.30 24.02
CA ASP A 199 -7.26 -6.58 23.57
C ASP A 199 -7.64 -6.93 22.11
N LEU A 200 -8.21 -6.00 21.37
CA LEU A 200 -8.60 -6.16 19.97
C LEU A 200 -7.59 -5.48 19.05
N LEU A 201 -6.85 -6.25 18.29
CA LEU A 201 -5.95 -5.76 17.25
C LEU A 201 -6.67 -5.77 15.91
N TYR A 202 -7.03 -4.58 15.40
CA TYR A 202 -7.58 -4.40 14.07
C TYR A 202 -6.47 -4.43 13.03
N ILE A 203 -6.73 -5.07 11.89
CA ILE A 203 -5.75 -5.35 10.82
C ILE A 203 -6.37 -4.97 9.47
N ALA A 204 -5.74 -4.09 8.74
CA ALA A 204 -6.05 -3.81 7.35
C ALA A 204 -5.49 -4.95 6.47
N ASP A 205 -6.34 -5.87 6.10
CA ASP A 205 -6.01 -7.02 5.24
C ASP A 205 -6.16 -6.63 3.77
N THR A 206 -5.17 -5.88 3.30
CA THR A 206 -5.25 -4.99 2.13
C THR A 206 -5.64 -5.70 0.85
N LYS A 207 -4.99 -6.82 0.52
CA LYS A 207 -5.27 -7.58 -0.72
C LYS A 207 -6.54 -8.45 -0.61
N ASN A 208 -7.06 -8.64 0.61
CA ASN A 208 -8.38 -9.22 0.84
C ASN A 208 -9.50 -8.17 0.88
N ASN A 209 -9.19 -6.89 0.67
CA ASN A 209 -10.19 -5.81 0.75
C ASN A 209 -11.03 -5.89 2.04
N ALA A 210 -10.37 -6.18 3.17
CA ALA A 210 -11.06 -6.50 4.41
C ALA A 210 -10.45 -5.81 5.63
N LEU A 211 -11.30 -5.55 6.62
CA LEU A 211 -10.90 -5.25 7.97
C LEU A 211 -11.04 -6.52 8.81
N ARG A 212 -9.94 -6.98 9.40
CA ARG A 212 -9.90 -8.13 10.29
C ARG A 212 -9.66 -7.66 11.72
N VAL A 213 -10.02 -8.50 12.68
CA VAL A 213 -9.70 -8.30 14.09
C VAL A 213 -9.12 -9.56 14.70
N ALA A 214 -8.00 -9.41 15.42
CA ALA A 214 -7.42 -10.44 16.25
C ALA A 214 -7.76 -10.13 17.71
N ASP A 215 -8.54 -11.01 18.35
CA ASP A 215 -8.75 -11.02 19.79
C ASP A 215 -7.52 -11.64 20.46
N LEU A 216 -6.75 -10.83 21.17
CA LEU A 216 -5.49 -11.21 21.77
C LEU A 216 -5.66 -12.12 23.00
N GLN A 217 -6.84 -12.07 23.66
CA GLN A 217 -7.15 -12.95 24.79
C GLN A 217 -7.63 -14.32 24.31
N GLN A 218 -8.57 -14.33 23.36
CA GLN A 218 -9.12 -15.57 22.81
C GLN A 218 -8.18 -16.21 21.78
N ARG A 219 -7.16 -15.48 21.30
CA ARG A 219 -6.21 -15.88 20.27
C ARG A 219 -6.89 -16.32 18.97
N ARG A 220 -7.85 -15.53 18.53
CA ARG A 220 -8.64 -15.80 17.33
C ARG A 220 -8.73 -14.57 16.42
N VAL A 221 -8.74 -14.84 15.13
CA VAL A 221 -8.95 -13.83 14.08
C VAL A 221 -10.34 -14.00 13.50
N SER A 222 -11.03 -12.88 13.30
CA SER A 222 -12.30 -12.82 12.58
C SER A 222 -12.33 -11.66 11.59
N THR A 223 -13.28 -11.72 10.62
CA THR A 223 -13.52 -10.64 9.67
C THR A 223 -14.55 -9.69 10.25
N VAL A 224 -14.23 -8.40 10.31
CA VAL A 224 -15.14 -7.32 10.71
C VAL A 224 -15.96 -6.85 9.51
N ALA A 225 -15.29 -6.61 8.38
CA ALA A 225 -15.91 -6.19 7.12
C ALA A 225 -15.03 -6.60 5.93
N GLY A 226 -15.64 -6.71 4.75
CA GLY A 226 -14.99 -7.19 3.54
C GLY A 226 -15.28 -8.66 3.26
N ASP A 227 -15.29 -9.03 1.99
CA ASP A 227 -15.62 -10.39 1.50
C ASP A 227 -14.56 -10.93 0.53
N GLY A 228 -13.38 -10.32 0.52
CA GLY A 228 -12.30 -10.68 -0.39
C GLY A 228 -12.40 -10.05 -1.78
N LYS A 229 -13.45 -9.28 -2.06
CA LYS A 229 -13.70 -8.67 -3.38
C LYS A 229 -13.50 -7.17 -3.32
N THR A 230 -13.20 -6.59 -4.48
CA THR A 230 -13.14 -5.14 -4.66
C THR A 230 -14.54 -4.54 -4.69
N HIS A 231 -14.77 -3.51 -3.90
CA HIS A 231 -16.04 -2.79 -3.81
C HIS A 231 -15.88 -1.32 -4.19
N TYR A 232 -16.52 -0.91 -5.29
CA TYR A 232 -16.61 0.50 -5.68
C TYR A 232 -17.95 1.07 -5.24
N TYR A 233 -17.92 2.26 -4.65
CA TYR A 233 -19.16 2.92 -4.19
C TYR A 233 -19.85 3.60 -5.36
N LYS A 234 -21.16 3.44 -5.44
CA LYS A 234 -21.95 4.13 -6.45
C LYS A 234 -22.10 5.61 -6.05
N ALA A 235 -22.16 6.48 -7.05
CA ALA A 235 -22.28 7.92 -6.81
C ALA A 235 -23.56 8.29 -6.03
N GLU A 236 -24.64 7.56 -6.29
CA GLU A 236 -25.96 7.72 -5.66
C GLU A 236 -26.06 7.09 -4.26
N GLN A 237 -25.08 6.27 -3.84
CA GLN A 237 -25.11 5.63 -2.53
C GLN A 237 -25.04 6.70 -1.42
N ALA A 238 -25.94 6.62 -0.44
CA ALA A 238 -25.97 7.59 0.66
C ALA A 238 -24.74 7.48 1.57
N TRP A 239 -24.31 8.62 2.15
CA TRP A 239 -23.11 8.67 3.00
C TRP A 239 -23.26 8.01 4.35
N ASP A 240 -24.48 7.83 4.80
CA ASP A 240 -24.90 7.15 6.02
C ASP A 240 -25.22 5.66 5.83
N GLU A 241 -25.06 5.15 4.62
CA GLU A 241 -25.10 3.71 4.35
C GLU A 241 -23.75 3.06 4.67
N PRO A 242 -23.74 1.89 5.33
CA PRO A 242 -22.54 1.12 5.55
C PRO A 242 -21.86 0.70 4.24
N VAL A 243 -20.53 0.71 4.24
CA VAL A 243 -19.71 0.35 3.08
C VAL A 243 -18.74 -0.76 3.41
N GLN A 244 -18.21 -1.43 2.38
CA GLN A 244 -17.12 -2.40 2.49
C GLN A 244 -15.78 -1.72 2.18
N PRO A 245 -14.67 -2.09 2.84
CA PRO A 245 -13.36 -1.55 2.51
C PRO A 245 -12.91 -2.00 1.11
N ASN A 246 -12.06 -1.19 0.49
CA ASN A 246 -11.39 -1.50 -0.77
C ASN A 246 -9.91 -1.12 -0.64
N SER A 247 -9.03 -2.11 -0.60
CA SER A 247 -7.62 -1.95 -0.30
C SER A 247 -7.36 -1.03 0.91
N PRO A 248 -7.90 -1.38 2.11
CA PRO A 248 -7.59 -0.63 3.31
C PRO A 248 -6.07 -0.69 3.55
N TRP A 249 -5.44 0.48 3.72
CA TRP A 249 -3.98 0.57 3.81
C TRP A 249 -3.49 0.83 5.22
N ASP A 250 -4.10 1.78 5.92
CA ASP A 250 -3.75 2.07 7.30
C ASP A 250 -4.98 2.21 8.20
N LEU A 251 -4.78 2.06 9.49
CA LEU A 251 -5.78 2.15 10.55
C LEU A 251 -5.30 3.11 11.63
N LEU A 252 -6.20 3.94 12.11
CA LEU A 252 -5.93 4.86 13.23
C LEU A 252 -7.12 4.88 14.20
N LEU A 253 -6.89 4.46 15.44
CA LEU A 253 -7.83 4.68 16.52
C LEU A 253 -7.60 6.06 17.13
N HIS A 254 -8.57 6.95 17.02
CA HIS A 254 -8.49 8.29 17.58
C HIS A 254 -9.85 8.75 18.12
N GLN A 255 -9.88 9.26 19.36
CA GLN A 255 -11.09 9.73 20.04
C GLN A 255 -12.28 8.74 19.97
N GLY A 256 -12.00 7.43 20.10
CA GLY A 256 -13.02 6.38 20.11
C GLY A 256 -13.56 6.00 18.72
N VAL A 257 -13.00 6.52 17.66
CA VAL A 257 -13.34 6.19 16.25
C VAL A 257 -12.15 5.50 15.59
N LEU A 258 -12.39 4.42 14.87
CA LEU A 258 -11.38 3.80 14.01
C LEU A 258 -11.49 4.40 12.61
N TYR A 259 -10.46 5.15 12.20
CA TYR A 259 -10.32 5.67 10.84
C TYR A 259 -9.53 4.69 9.97
N ILE A 260 -9.89 4.61 8.69
CA ILE A 260 -9.33 3.65 7.73
C ILE A 260 -8.92 4.42 6.48
N ALA A 261 -7.64 4.37 6.11
CA ALA A 261 -7.17 4.83 4.81
C ALA A 261 -7.60 3.81 3.76
N ASN A 262 -8.59 4.15 2.95
CA ASN A 262 -9.22 3.28 1.96
C ASN A 262 -8.68 3.60 0.57
N ALA A 263 -7.46 3.14 0.29
CA ALA A 263 -6.67 3.52 -0.88
C ALA A 263 -7.39 3.23 -2.21
N GLY A 264 -8.05 2.07 -2.33
CA GLY A 264 -8.71 1.65 -3.57
C GLY A 264 -9.94 2.47 -3.96
N ASN A 265 -10.50 3.28 -3.05
CA ASN A 265 -11.60 4.20 -3.35
C ASN A 265 -11.23 5.67 -3.10
N HIS A 266 -9.96 5.98 -2.89
CA HIS A 266 -9.45 7.35 -2.69
C HIS A 266 -10.18 8.09 -1.56
N GLN A 267 -10.45 7.40 -0.44
CA GLN A 267 -11.27 7.92 0.67
C GLN A 267 -10.71 7.55 2.03
N ILE A 268 -11.11 8.31 3.03
CA ILE A 268 -11.00 7.90 4.43
C ILE A 268 -12.35 7.38 4.88
N LEU A 269 -12.36 6.19 5.48
CA LEU A 269 -13.55 5.63 6.12
C LEU A 269 -13.45 5.78 7.63
N ARG A 270 -14.60 5.62 8.31
CA ARG A 270 -14.68 5.51 9.77
C ARG A 270 -15.48 4.28 10.16
N MET A 271 -15.06 3.62 11.21
CA MET A 271 -15.83 2.54 11.83
C MET A 271 -16.34 2.96 13.21
N ASP A 272 -17.61 2.73 13.46
CA ASP A 272 -18.22 2.77 14.78
C ASP A 272 -17.85 1.47 15.52
N LEU A 273 -17.13 1.60 16.65
CA LEU A 273 -16.60 0.44 17.38
C LEU A 273 -17.70 -0.41 18.04
N ALA A 274 -18.84 0.20 18.40
CA ALA A 274 -19.93 -0.51 19.07
C ALA A 274 -20.75 -1.37 18.09
N THR A 275 -21.01 -0.84 16.91
CA THR A 275 -21.79 -1.51 15.86
C THR A 275 -20.94 -2.26 14.84
N GLN A 276 -19.63 -2.00 14.80
CA GLN A 276 -18.66 -2.48 13.82
C GLN A 276 -19.05 -2.14 12.37
N LYS A 277 -19.88 -1.12 12.16
CA LYS A 277 -20.28 -0.66 10.84
C LYS A 277 -19.28 0.39 10.34
N ILE A 278 -18.92 0.27 9.05
CA ILE A 278 -17.98 1.18 8.38
C ILE A 278 -18.77 2.12 7.48
N TYR A 279 -18.42 3.40 7.53
CA TYR A 279 -19.05 4.47 6.76
C TYR A 279 -17.99 5.30 6.05
N ARG A 280 -18.37 5.95 4.95
CA ARG A 280 -17.55 6.98 4.32
C ARG A 280 -17.38 8.14 5.29
N PHE A 281 -16.16 8.66 5.40
CA PHE A 281 -15.88 9.80 6.27
C PHE A 281 -15.41 11.02 5.47
N ALA A 282 -14.36 10.90 4.66
CA ALA A 282 -13.84 11.98 3.84
C ALA A 282 -13.38 11.50 2.46
N GLY A 283 -13.55 12.33 1.45
CA GLY A 283 -13.16 12.07 0.08
C GLY A 283 -14.33 11.74 -0.85
N SER A 284 -14.37 12.40 -2.00
CA SER A 284 -15.42 12.21 -3.03
C SER A 284 -15.30 10.87 -3.78
N GLY A 285 -14.18 10.16 -3.64
CA GLY A 285 -13.86 8.95 -4.41
C GLY A 285 -13.19 9.24 -5.77
N ARG A 286 -12.98 10.51 -6.11
CA ARG A 286 -12.19 10.90 -7.29
C ARG A 286 -10.71 10.90 -6.94
N GLU A 287 -9.87 10.44 -7.84
CA GLU A 287 -8.43 10.57 -7.74
C GLU A 287 -8.01 12.00 -8.14
N ALA A 288 -7.85 12.86 -7.15
CA ALA A 288 -7.46 14.27 -7.34
C ALA A 288 -6.90 14.88 -6.04
N LEU A 289 -6.06 15.89 -6.15
CA LEU A 289 -5.62 16.72 -5.03
C LEU A 289 -6.60 17.90 -4.89
N GLN A 290 -7.70 17.69 -4.18
CA GLN A 290 -8.73 18.71 -3.98
C GLN A 290 -9.03 18.93 -2.50
N ASN A 291 -8.99 20.19 -2.07
CA ASN A 291 -9.43 20.63 -0.75
C ASN A 291 -10.94 20.89 -0.73
N GLY A 292 -11.54 21.03 0.44
CA GLY A 292 -12.95 21.36 0.62
C GLY A 292 -13.58 20.66 1.82
N SER A 293 -14.91 20.57 1.82
CA SER A 293 -15.65 19.80 2.84
C SER A 293 -15.28 18.32 2.77
N LEU A 294 -15.61 17.55 3.83
CA LEU A 294 -15.33 16.11 3.87
C LEU A 294 -15.85 15.37 2.63
N ARG A 295 -16.99 15.80 2.06
CA ARG A 295 -17.60 15.13 0.91
C ARG A 295 -17.04 15.58 -0.45
N GLU A 296 -16.55 16.82 -0.54
CA GLU A 296 -16.07 17.42 -1.79
C GLU A 296 -14.58 17.22 -2.03
N ALA A 297 -13.82 17.10 -0.93
CA ALA A 297 -12.39 16.83 -1.02
C ALA A 297 -12.10 15.56 -1.82
N ALA A 298 -10.90 15.47 -2.39
CA ALA A 298 -10.44 14.27 -3.07
C ALA A 298 -9.03 13.92 -2.61
N PHE A 299 -8.73 12.62 -2.60
CA PHE A 299 -7.45 12.03 -2.25
C PHE A 299 -6.90 11.18 -3.39
N ASN A 300 -5.62 10.78 -3.26
CA ASN A 300 -4.89 10.01 -4.26
C ASN A 300 -4.26 8.78 -3.60
N GLN A 301 -5.08 7.75 -3.35
CA GLN A 301 -4.67 6.49 -2.72
C GLN A 301 -4.12 6.70 -1.29
N PRO A 302 -4.91 7.31 -0.36
CA PRO A 302 -4.45 7.60 0.99
C PRO A 302 -3.89 6.35 1.66
N SER A 303 -2.72 6.47 2.31
CA SER A 303 -2.00 5.35 2.91
C SER A 303 -1.81 5.51 4.41
N GLY A 304 -0.97 6.45 4.87
CA GLY A 304 -0.65 6.61 6.28
C GLY A 304 -1.59 7.54 7.02
N LEU A 305 -1.91 7.22 8.26
CA LEU A 305 -2.77 8.01 9.15
C LEU A 305 -2.11 8.29 10.49
N THR A 306 -2.22 9.53 10.96
CA THR A 306 -1.89 9.92 12.34
C THR A 306 -2.79 11.06 12.79
N ALA A 307 -2.85 11.36 14.10
CA ALA A 307 -3.71 12.42 14.62
C ALA A 307 -3.12 13.14 15.82
N PHE A 308 -3.54 14.38 16.00
CA PHE A 308 -3.33 15.14 17.22
C PHE A 308 -4.48 16.14 17.44
N GLY A 309 -5.06 16.12 18.66
CA GLY A 309 -6.23 16.95 18.98
C GLY A 309 -7.37 16.67 18.01
N ASP A 310 -7.91 17.72 17.39
CA ASP A 310 -9.00 17.61 16.42
C ASP A 310 -8.51 17.56 14.96
N LYS A 311 -7.28 17.10 14.73
CA LYS A 311 -6.69 17.02 13.40
C LYS A 311 -6.25 15.61 13.10
N LEU A 312 -6.71 15.07 11.95
CA LEU A 312 -6.12 13.91 11.31
C LEU A 312 -5.15 14.36 10.23
N PHE A 313 -4.02 13.67 10.12
CA PHE A 313 -3.05 13.86 9.06
C PHE A 313 -2.99 12.60 8.20
N VAL A 314 -2.95 12.80 6.90
CA VAL A 314 -3.03 11.72 5.91
C VAL A 314 -1.85 11.84 4.95
N ALA A 315 -1.09 10.76 4.78
CA ALA A 315 -0.17 10.61 3.66
C ALA A 315 -0.97 10.26 2.40
N ASP A 316 -0.81 11.04 1.35
CA ASP A 316 -1.53 10.93 0.08
C ASP A 316 -0.53 10.71 -1.07
N PRO A 317 0.00 9.45 -1.19
CA PRO A 317 1.26 9.16 -1.89
C PRO A 317 1.22 9.45 -3.39
N GLU A 318 0.13 9.17 -4.09
CA GLU A 318 0.05 9.41 -5.53
C GLU A 318 0.08 10.91 -5.91
N ALA A 319 -0.25 11.78 -4.95
CA ALA A 319 -0.05 13.23 -5.08
C ALA A 319 1.23 13.72 -4.38
N SER A 320 2.04 12.80 -3.80
CA SER A 320 3.21 13.15 -2.98
C SER A 320 2.88 14.23 -1.94
N ALA A 321 1.72 14.11 -1.31
CA ALA A 321 1.11 15.14 -0.48
C ALA A 321 0.91 14.68 0.96
N ILE A 322 0.87 15.66 1.88
CA ILE A 322 0.38 15.50 3.24
C ILE A 322 -0.89 16.33 3.38
N ARG A 323 -1.97 15.64 3.75
CA ARG A 323 -3.28 16.27 3.92
C ARG A 323 -3.64 16.36 5.40
N GLN A 324 -4.47 17.35 5.74
CA GLN A 324 -5.06 17.52 7.06
C GLN A 324 -6.57 17.51 6.98
N ILE A 325 -7.23 16.78 7.87
CA ILE A 325 -8.67 16.84 8.10
C ILE A 325 -8.89 17.51 9.45
N ASP A 326 -9.58 18.64 9.46
CA ASP A 326 -10.04 19.31 10.68
C ASP A 326 -11.38 18.68 11.11
N LEU A 327 -11.36 17.92 12.21
CA LEU A 327 -12.53 17.16 12.69
C LEU A 327 -13.65 18.06 13.21
N ARG A 328 -13.35 19.29 13.67
CA ARG A 328 -14.35 20.23 14.13
C ARG A 328 -15.04 20.94 12.98
N LYS A 329 -14.25 21.39 12.00
CA LYS A 329 -14.77 22.13 10.83
C LYS A 329 -15.37 21.21 9.79
N GLY A 330 -14.96 19.95 9.75
CA GLY A 330 -15.32 19.03 8.67
C GLY A 330 -14.70 19.40 7.33
N GLU A 331 -13.46 19.87 7.34
CA GLU A 331 -12.73 20.37 6.18
C GLU A 331 -11.42 19.60 5.95
N VAL A 332 -11.07 19.41 4.68
CA VAL A 332 -9.80 18.83 4.25
C VAL A 332 -8.96 19.91 3.58
N SER A 333 -7.70 20.00 3.99
CA SER A 333 -6.69 20.90 3.42
C SER A 333 -5.40 20.17 3.09
N THR A 334 -4.58 20.77 2.22
CA THR A 334 -3.25 20.27 1.87
C THR A 334 -2.21 21.03 2.69
N LEU A 335 -1.35 20.32 3.41
CA LEU A 335 -0.20 20.88 4.12
C LEU A 335 1.04 20.89 3.22
N ILE A 336 1.28 19.81 2.49
CA ILE A 336 2.39 19.62 1.56
C ILE A 336 1.84 19.00 0.28
N GLY A 337 2.36 19.42 -0.89
CA GLY A 337 1.94 18.90 -2.20
C GLY A 337 1.20 19.93 -3.03
N LYS A 338 1.36 19.85 -4.35
CA LYS A 338 0.79 20.82 -5.30
C LYS A 338 -0.05 20.20 -6.39
N GLY A 339 0.15 18.93 -6.69
CA GLY A 339 -0.55 18.21 -7.74
C GLY A 339 -0.06 16.79 -7.93
N LEU A 340 -0.71 16.06 -8.82
CA LEU A 340 -0.43 14.63 -9.07
C LEU A 340 0.96 14.36 -9.67
N PHE A 341 1.61 15.38 -10.23
CA PHE A 341 2.89 15.27 -10.92
C PHE A 341 3.95 16.21 -10.33
N ASP A 342 3.66 16.82 -9.17
CA ASP A 342 4.58 17.69 -8.45
C ASP A 342 5.29 16.90 -7.34
N PHE A 343 6.33 16.19 -7.68
CA PHE A 343 7.11 15.35 -6.77
C PHE A 343 8.61 15.56 -6.94
N GLY A 344 9.40 15.06 -6.00
CA GLY A 344 10.85 15.15 -6.02
C GLY A 344 11.45 14.98 -4.64
N ASP A 345 12.67 15.47 -4.44
CA ASP A 345 13.40 15.40 -3.17
C ASP A 345 13.97 16.77 -2.82
N ARG A 346 13.20 17.57 -2.09
CA ARG A 346 13.64 18.89 -1.65
C ARG A 346 13.07 19.22 -0.28
N ASP A 347 13.94 19.65 0.63
CA ASP A 347 13.58 20.23 1.91
C ASP A 347 13.21 21.71 1.76
N GLY A 348 12.56 22.30 2.75
CA GLY A 348 12.20 23.72 2.75
C GLY A 348 10.91 24.02 3.50
N THR A 349 10.29 25.17 3.16
CA THR A 349 8.95 25.48 3.67
C THR A 349 7.91 24.53 3.08
N ALA A 350 6.73 24.44 3.69
CA ALA A 350 5.64 23.61 3.22
C ALA A 350 5.28 23.84 1.73
N GLU A 351 5.47 25.08 1.25
CA GLU A 351 5.25 25.43 -0.16
C GLU A 351 6.39 25.02 -1.10
N GLN A 352 7.62 24.86 -0.57
CA GLN A 352 8.82 24.57 -1.37
C GLN A 352 9.19 23.11 -1.41
N VAL A 353 8.82 22.35 -0.36
CA VAL A 353 9.18 20.97 -0.19
C VAL A 353 8.62 20.11 -1.31
N LEU A 354 9.39 19.11 -1.74
CA LEU A 354 8.95 18.04 -2.61
C LEU A 354 9.18 16.71 -1.91
N LEU A 355 8.17 15.89 -1.93
CA LEU A 355 8.17 14.49 -1.49
C LEU A 355 8.05 13.58 -2.71
N GLN A 356 8.26 12.28 -2.52
CA GLN A 356 8.06 11.32 -3.58
C GLN A 356 7.40 10.05 -3.02
N HIS A 357 6.10 9.90 -3.29
CA HIS A 357 5.28 8.74 -2.89
C HIS A 357 5.41 8.40 -1.40
N ALA A 358 5.17 9.38 -0.53
CA ALA A 358 5.27 9.19 0.92
C ALA A 358 4.13 8.30 1.45
N LEU A 359 4.46 7.13 2.04
CA LEU A 359 3.48 6.14 2.50
C LEU A 359 3.12 6.30 3.97
N GLY A 360 4.10 6.47 4.86
CA GLY A 360 3.89 6.50 6.30
C GLY A 360 3.97 7.91 6.88
N ILE A 361 3.20 8.13 7.95
CA ILE A 361 3.19 9.40 8.70
C ILE A 361 2.96 9.14 10.18
N HIS A 362 3.71 9.82 11.03
CA HIS A 362 3.59 9.72 12.48
C HIS A 362 3.69 11.09 13.13
N TYR A 363 2.73 11.44 13.99
CA TYR A 363 2.79 12.66 14.81
C TYR A 363 3.53 12.40 16.11
N TYR A 364 4.50 13.26 16.41
CA TYR A 364 5.17 13.26 17.71
C TYR A 364 5.65 14.68 18.06
N GLU A 365 5.29 15.17 19.25
CA GLU A 365 5.75 16.45 19.84
C GLU A 365 5.75 17.64 18.85
N GLY A 366 4.59 17.96 18.28
CA GLY A 366 4.43 19.14 17.40
C GLY A 366 5.00 18.98 15.99
N SER A 367 5.44 17.78 15.62
CA SER A 367 5.99 17.49 14.30
C SER A 367 5.34 16.26 13.66
N LEU A 368 5.31 16.24 12.33
CA LEU A 368 5.00 15.05 11.56
C LEU A 368 6.30 14.44 11.05
N TYR A 369 6.47 13.16 11.30
CA TYR A 369 7.53 12.35 10.73
C TYR A 369 6.94 11.62 9.53
N ILE A 370 7.63 11.67 8.39
CA ILE A 370 7.12 11.25 7.08
C ILE A 370 8.08 10.22 6.49
N ALA A 371 7.60 9.04 6.17
CA ALA A 371 8.32 8.08 5.34
C ALA A 371 8.20 8.55 3.88
N ASP A 372 9.20 9.28 3.42
CA ASP A 372 9.33 9.75 2.03
C ASP A 372 9.90 8.61 1.18
N THR A 373 9.02 7.64 0.92
CA THR A 373 9.33 6.25 0.57
C THR A 373 10.22 6.12 -0.66
N TYR A 374 9.85 6.75 -1.78
CA TYR A 374 10.64 6.65 -3.01
C TYR A 374 11.86 7.57 -3.05
N ASN A 375 12.02 8.44 -2.04
CA ASN A 375 13.27 9.14 -1.77
C ASN A 375 14.19 8.39 -0.78
N HIS A 376 13.75 7.22 -0.27
CA HIS A 376 14.48 6.40 0.70
C HIS A 376 14.88 7.18 1.97
N LYS A 377 13.95 8.01 2.49
CA LYS A 377 14.20 8.96 3.57
C LYS A 377 13.10 8.97 4.62
N ILE A 378 13.48 9.43 5.83
CA ILE A 378 12.51 9.94 6.79
C ILE A 378 12.70 11.44 6.86
N LYS A 379 11.61 12.18 6.68
CA LYS A 379 11.59 13.64 6.82
C LYS A 379 10.81 14.05 8.05
N LYS A 380 11.15 15.21 8.62
CA LYS A 380 10.46 15.84 9.75
C LYS A 380 9.82 17.13 9.28
N PHE A 381 8.52 17.28 9.47
CA PHE A 381 7.77 18.51 9.26
C PHE A 381 7.40 19.13 10.60
N ASP A 382 8.06 20.22 10.95
CA ASP A 382 7.77 21.05 12.11
C ASP A 382 6.49 21.86 11.83
N LEU A 383 5.42 21.55 12.55
CA LEU A 383 4.10 22.16 12.32
C LEU A 383 4.01 23.62 12.75
N GLU A 384 4.85 24.07 13.70
CA GLU A 384 4.90 25.47 14.12
C GLU A 384 5.68 26.32 13.10
N LYS A 385 6.86 25.85 12.70
CA LYS A 385 7.72 26.55 11.75
C LYS A 385 7.30 26.38 10.29
N GLN A 386 6.35 25.48 10.02
CA GLN A 386 5.92 25.13 8.66
C GLN A 386 7.10 24.76 7.74
N ARG A 387 8.04 23.97 8.27
CA ARG A 387 9.29 23.64 7.59
C ARG A 387 9.59 22.15 7.66
N VAL A 388 9.99 21.59 6.52
CA VAL A 388 10.42 20.20 6.37
C VAL A 388 11.92 20.11 6.26
N SER A 389 12.50 19.13 6.94
CA SER A 389 13.91 18.77 6.85
C SER A 389 14.08 17.25 6.78
N THR A 390 15.11 16.81 6.09
CA THR A 390 15.51 15.40 6.08
C THR A 390 16.11 15.02 7.44
N LEU A 391 15.55 13.99 8.07
CA LEU A 391 16.01 13.46 9.35
C LEU A 391 16.92 12.23 9.17
N VAL A 392 16.53 11.31 8.29
CA VAL A 392 17.29 10.07 8.02
C VAL A 392 17.41 9.86 6.52
N ALA A 393 18.61 9.57 6.03
CA ALA A 393 18.91 9.30 4.64
C ALA A 393 20.16 8.43 4.45
N GLY A 394 20.36 7.88 3.24
CA GLY A 394 21.59 7.26 2.76
C GLY A 394 21.76 5.78 3.04
N PHE A 395 20.81 5.13 3.74
CA PHE A 395 20.87 3.70 4.03
C PHE A 395 19.51 2.99 4.12
N LEU A 396 18.41 3.70 3.89
CA LEU A 396 17.07 3.13 3.84
C LEU A 396 16.75 2.67 2.41
N ASP A 397 15.83 1.71 2.30
CA ASP A 397 15.29 1.26 1.02
C ASP A 397 13.77 1.11 1.10
N GLU A 398 13.08 2.08 0.50
CA GLU A 398 11.62 2.24 0.52
C GLU A 398 11.01 2.05 1.93
N PRO A 399 11.36 2.91 2.91
CA PRO A 399 10.73 2.87 4.22
C PRO A 399 9.21 3.08 4.07
N ASN A 400 8.42 2.16 4.63
CA ASN A 400 6.96 2.22 4.51
C ASN A 400 6.34 2.99 5.68
N ASP A 401 6.83 2.79 6.90
CA ASP A 401 6.27 3.39 8.10
C ASP A 401 7.35 3.62 9.17
N MET A 402 7.00 4.41 10.19
CA MET A 402 7.84 4.61 11.36
C MET A 402 7.00 4.83 12.62
N LEU A 403 7.61 4.55 13.76
CA LEU A 403 7.10 4.83 15.09
C LEU A 403 8.18 5.55 15.91
N LEU A 404 7.83 6.67 16.53
CA LEU A 404 8.71 7.39 17.45
C LEU A 404 8.19 7.24 18.88
N LEU A 405 9.03 6.71 19.76
CA LEU A 405 8.74 6.49 21.18
C LEU A 405 9.97 6.82 22.01
N ASP A 406 9.82 7.69 23.00
CA ASP A 406 10.88 8.07 23.98
C ASP A 406 12.21 8.50 23.29
N GLY A 407 12.09 9.25 22.18
CA GLY A 407 13.26 9.75 21.44
C GLY A 407 13.96 8.69 20.56
N VAL A 408 13.40 7.50 20.48
CA VAL A 408 13.85 6.42 19.59
C VAL A 408 12.90 6.25 18.43
N LEU A 409 13.45 6.23 17.23
CA LEU A 409 12.74 6.04 15.97
C LEU A 409 12.91 4.58 15.50
N TRP A 410 11.80 3.87 15.38
CA TRP A 410 11.73 2.58 14.70
C TRP A 410 11.22 2.80 13.28
N ILE A 411 11.87 2.19 12.28
CA ILE A 411 11.57 2.36 10.86
C ILE A 411 11.35 0.98 10.23
N SER A 412 10.21 0.80 9.58
CA SER A 412 10.00 -0.34 8.68
C SER A 412 10.77 -0.09 7.38
N ASP A 413 12.00 -0.60 7.30
CA ASP A 413 12.88 -0.51 6.15
C ASP A 413 12.56 -1.65 5.18
N THR A 414 11.48 -1.44 4.43
CA THR A 414 10.66 -2.49 3.81
C THR A 414 11.42 -3.33 2.79
N HIS A 415 12.18 -2.70 1.90
CA HIS A 415 12.92 -3.39 0.85
C HIS A 415 14.27 -3.98 1.33
N HIS A 416 14.67 -3.69 2.58
CA HIS A 416 15.73 -4.42 3.27
C HIS A 416 15.19 -5.52 4.20
N HIS A 417 13.85 -5.71 4.25
CA HIS A 417 13.20 -6.74 5.08
C HIS A 417 13.58 -6.68 6.55
N GLN A 418 13.65 -5.46 7.12
CA GLN A 418 14.12 -5.23 8.48
C GLN A 418 13.37 -4.11 9.17
N ILE A 419 13.46 -4.09 10.50
CA ILE A 419 13.13 -2.91 11.30
C ILE A 419 14.42 -2.32 11.82
N LEU A 420 14.63 -1.04 11.55
CA LEU A 420 15.73 -0.25 12.10
C LEU A 420 15.28 0.48 13.35
N LYS A 421 16.20 0.60 14.31
CA LYS A 421 16.07 1.41 15.51
C LYS A 421 17.14 2.50 15.49
N ILE A 422 16.74 3.75 15.67
CA ILE A 422 17.65 4.91 15.70
C ILE A 422 17.35 5.73 16.94
N ASP A 423 18.34 5.90 17.80
CA ASP A 423 18.27 6.85 18.90
C ASP A 423 18.53 8.25 18.35
N LEU A 424 17.56 9.15 18.43
CA LEU A 424 17.66 10.49 17.84
C LEU A 424 18.62 11.41 18.57
N LYS A 425 18.98 11.10 19.83
CA LYS A 425 19.93 11.89 20.63
C LYS A 425 21.38 11.50 20.35
N SER A 426 21.67 10.21 20.33
CA SER A 426 23.03 9.69 20.07
C SER A 426 23.31 9.48 18.59
N SER A 427 22.29 9.45 17.75
CA SER A 427 22.34 9.03 16.33
C SER A 427 22.81 7.58 16.15
N GLU A 428 22.79 6.77 17.20
CA GLU A 428 23.11 5.36 17.14
C GLU A 428 22.02 4.63 16.35
N LYS A 429 22.43 3.82 15.38
CA LYS A 429 21.53 3.02 14.56
C LYS A 429 21.80 1.51 14.73
N GLN A 430 20.73 0.76 14.80
CA GLN A 430 20.77 -0.69 14.97
C GLN A 430 19.69 -1.36 14.11
N VAL A 431 20.03 -2.50 13.49
CA VAL A 431 19.00 -3.42 13.02
C VAL A 431 18.38 -4.09 14.25
N TRP A 432 17.12 -3.74 14.52
CA TRP A 432 16.41 -4.26 15.68
C TRP A 432 15.73 -5.60 15.38
N LEU A 433 15.16 -5.75 14.18
CA LEU A 433 14.56 -7.00 13.72
C LEU A 433 14.87 -7.17 12.21
N PRO A 434 15.39 -8.31 11.75
CA PRO A 434 15.70 -9.48 12.57
C PRO A 434 16.81 -9.17 13.59
N ALA A 435 16.57 -9.61 14.83
CA ALA A 435 17.66 -9.63 15.79
C ALA A 435 18.76 -10.54 15.23
N LYS A 436 20.02 -10.11 15.27
CA LYS A 436 21.13 -11.00 14.92
C LYS A 436 20.99 -12.27 15.77
N ALA A 437 21.06 -13.44 15.13
CA ALA A 437 21.21 -14.69 15.87
C ALA A 437 22.43 -14.53 16.80
N LEU A 438 22.19 -14.63 18.10
CA LEU A 438 23.23 -14.63 19.12
C LEU A 438 24.13 -15.85 18.94
#